data_4a9c51d8f0d9d91c506579455df532b6
#
_entry.id   4a9c51d8f0d9d91c506579455df532b6
#
_cell.length_a   1.000
_cell.length_b   1.000
_cell.length_c   1.000
_cell.angle_alpha   90.00
_cell.angle_beta   90.00
_cell.angle_gamma   90.00
#
_symmetry.space_group_name_H-M   'P 1'
#
loop_
_entity.id
_entity.type
_entity.pdbx_description
1 polymer ?
#
loop_
_entity_poly.entity_id
_entity_poly.type
_entity_poly.pdbx_seq_one_letter_code
_entity_poly.pdbx_strand_id
1 'polypeptide(L)'
;MAEWFRISFSKSMSGGLFFIFLRFTQCKTHNLSFAGFCVSDLQYVRKEGSLVKNIETYSRNIINEAYTARASDIHIVPREKDAFIHFRIGHALVKKRVLKKEECVRLISHFKFLSAMDIGERRKPQNGSLSLPLPTETVHLRMSTLPTMNDESLVIRLLPKRQIPPLDKLSLFRGAGAALLSFLKHSHGLLLFTGPTGSGKTTTLYSLVNYAKRHFNRRIVTLEDPVETRDEDVLQVQVNEKAGVTYSAGLKAILRHDPDMIILGEIRDAETAEIAVRAAMTGHLVLSSLHTRDAKGAIYRLLEFGVNMTEIEQTVIAIAAQRLVDLTCPFCKEENCSVYCRMYRQTRRAGIYELLYGKNLTQCFQEAKGEHANFQYQTLRRLIRKGIALGYVTTDNYDRWVYHEAD
;
A
#
# COMPACT_ATOMS: atom_id res chain seq x y z
N MET A 1 -5.93 -35.82 37.05
CA MET A 1 -4.75 -36.54 36.61
C MET A 1 -4.52 -36.22 35.14
N ALA A 2 -3.40 -35.67 34.79
CA ALA A 2 -3.06 -35.33 33.41
C ALA A 2 -2.23 -36.48 32.85
N GLU A 3 -2.72 -37.16 31.86
CA GLU A 3 -1.98 -38.21 31.14
C GLU A 3 -1.20 -37.61 29.98
N TRP A 4 0.05 -38.00 29.85
CA TRP A 4 0.95 -37.61 28.78
C TRP A 4 1.01 -38.70 27.71
N PHE A 5 0.59 -38.38 26.48
CA PHE A 5 0.78 -39.27 25.35
C PHE A 5 1.98 -38.85 24.50
N ARG A 6 2.81 -39.82 24.17
CA ARG A 6 4.00 -39.66 23.31
C ARG A 6 3.63 -40.03 21.89
N ILE A 7 3.64 -39.07 20.97
CA ILE A 7 3.51 -39.36 19.55
C ILE A 7 4.88 -39.12 18.90
N SER A 8 5.50 -40.20 18.38
CA SER A 8 6.74 -40.08 17.63
C SER A 8 6.46 -40.17 16.13
N PHE A 9 6.80 -39.12 15.40
CA PHE A 9 6.87 -39.17 13.94
C PHE A 9 8.34 -39.28 13.51
N SER A 10 8.69 -40.37 12.82
CA SER A 10 9.97 -40.52 12.15
C SER A 10 9.86 -39.97 10.74
N LYS A 11 10.59 -38.90 10.41
CA LYS A 11 10.94 -38.55 9.04
C LYS A 11 12.42 -38.22 8.99
N SER A 12 13.14 -39.10 8.35
CA SER A 12 14.55 -39.02 8.01
C SER A 12 14.74 -37.88 6.98
N MET A 13 15.59 -36.93 7.31
CA MET A 13 16.76 -36.45 6.55
C MET A 13 17.34 -35.26 7.33
N SER A 14 18.63 -35.43 7.67
CA SER A 14 19.44 -34.47 8.44
C SER A 14 19.10 -34.32 9.94
N GLY A 15 19.59 -35.27 10.73
CA GLY A 15 20.20 -35.12 12.06
C GLY A 15 19.54 -34.22 13.12
N GLY A 16 18.35 -34.52 13.60
CA GLY A 16 17.81 -33.88 14.80
C GLY A 16 16.50 -34.54 15.24
N LEU A 17 16.53 -35.26 16.37
CA LEU A 17 15.31 -35.81 16.97
C LEU A 17 14.48 -34.65 17.59
N PHE A 18 13.27 -34.46 17.13
CA PHE A 18 12.31 -33.55 17.74
C PHE A 18 11.29 -34.32 18.57
N PHE A 19 11.17 -33.95 19.85
CA PHE A 19 10.09 -34.45 20.71
C PHE A 19 9.05 -33.36 20.89
N ILE A 20 7.80 -33.64 20.52
CA ILE A 20 6.65 -32.78 20.80
C ILE A 20 5.89 -33.37 21.99
N PHE A 21 5.78 -32.63 23.08
CA PHE A 21 4.92 -32.99 24.18
C PHE A 21 3.63 -32.18 24.08
N LEU A 22 2.50 -32.86 23.97
CA LEU A 22 1.18 -32.29 24.02
C LEU A 22 0.59 -32.47 25.41
N ARG A 23 0.22 -31.36 26.03
CA ARG A 23 -0.50 -31.34 27.32
C ARG A 23 -1.97 -31.09 27.05
N PHE A 24 -2.81 -32.06 27.36
CA PHE A 24 -4.26 -31.92 27.24
C PHE A 24 -4.85 -31.56 28.61
N THR A 25 -5.60 -30.48 28.70
CA THR A 25 -6.44 -30.16 29.84
C THR A 25 -7.89 -30.40 29.46
N GLN A 26 -8.59 -31.22 30.24
CA GLN A 26 -10.02 -31.44 30.09
C GLN A 26 -10.78 -30.14 30.45
N CYS A 27 -11.52 -29.62 29.50
CA CYS A 27 -12.49 -28.56 29.74
C CYS A 27 -13.85 -29.20 30.07
N LYS A 28 -14.30 -29.05 31.32
CA LYS A 28 -15.64 -29.50 31.73
C LYS A 28 -16.68 -28.48 31.23
N THR A 29 -17.38 -28.80 30.16
CA THR A 29 -18.68 -28.19 29.85
C THR A 29 -19.70 -29.28 29.59
N HIS A 30 -20.87 -29.14 30.21
CA HIS A 30 -21.98 -30.05 30.16
C HIS A 30 -22.58 -30.18 28.75
N ASN A 31 -22.85 -31.44 28.38
CA ASN A 31 -23.76 -31.91 27.32
C ASN A 31 -23.60 -31.29 25.93
N LEU A 32 -22.92 -31.99 25.05
CA LEU A 32 -23.40 -32.46 23.74
C LEU A 32 -22.23 -33.14 22.99
N SER A 33 -22.51 -34.30 22.46
CA SER A 33 -21.61 -35.14 21.70
C SER A 33 -21.14 -34.49 20.41
N PHE A 34 -19.92 -34.00 20.41
CA PHE A 34 -19.00 -33.91 19.27
C PHE A 34 -17.62 -33.52 19.82
N ALA A 35 -16.59 -34.27 19.50
CA ALA A 35 -15.23 -34.03 19.97
C ALA A 35 -14.66 -32.75 19.35
N GLY A 36 -14.89 -31.62 19.99
CA GLY A 36 -14.26 -30.34 19.69
C GLY A 36 -12.95 -30.21 20.43
N PHE A 37 -11.82 -30.38 19.75
CA PHE A 37 -10.52 -30.08 20.31
C PHE A 37 -10.31 -28.57 20.31
N CYS A 38 -10.23 -27.99 21.50
CA CYS A 38 -9.82 -26.60 21.69
C CYS A 38 -8.29 -26.56 21.73
N VAL A 39 -7.64 -26.11 20.67
CA VAL A 39 -6.19 -25.86 20.61
C VAL A 39 -5.96 -24.42 21.09
N SER A 40 -6.02 -24.19 22.39
CA SER A 40 -5.46 -23.00 23.03
C SER A 40 -4.12 -23.40 23.65
N ASP A 41 -3.09 -22.64 23.29
CA ASP A 41 -1.73 -22.69 23.82
C ASP A 41 -0.78 -23.77 23.25
N LEU A 42 -0.38 -23.57 22.00
CA LEU A 42 0.90 -24.05 21.51
C LEU A 42 2.01 -23.14 22.04
N GLN A 43 2.49 -23.42 23.25
CA GLN A 43 3.76 -22.84 23.71
C GLN A 43 4.92 -23.57 23.05
N TYR A 44 5.50 -22.93 22.07
CA TYR A 44 6.73 -23.37 21.42
C TYR A 44 7.92 -23.06 22.34
N VAL A 45 8.25 -23.99 23.23
CA VAL A 45 9.49 -23.90 24.06
C VAL A 45 10.66 -24.35 23.19
N ARG A 46 11.31 -23.42 22.54
CA ARG A 46 12.61 -23.65 21.89
C ARG A 46 13.71 -23.49 22.93
N LYS A 47 14.51 -24.55 23.14
CA LYS A 47 15.72 -24.50 23.96
C LYS A 47 16.66 -23.39 23.48
N GLU A 48 16.95 -22.43 24.35
CA GLU A 48 17.91 -21.35 24.13
C GLU A 48 19.34 -21.94 24.11
N GLY A 49 19.87 -22.14 22.94
CA GLY A 49 21.29 -22.38 22.74
C GLY A 49 21.82 -21.41 21.69
N SER A 50 22.74 -20.54 22.06
CA SER A 50 23.56 -19.59 21.28
C SER A 50 23.12 -19.35 19.82
N LEU A 51 22.13 -18.48 19.61
CA LEU A 51 21.35 -18.38 18.38
C LEU A 51 21.96 -17.48 17.29
N VAL A 52 23.05 -16.79 17.52
CA VAL A 52 23.58 -15.83 16.56
C VAL A 52 25.04 -16.12 16.20
N LYS A 53 25.32 -17.34 15.75
CA LYS A 53 26.64 -17.63 15.14
C LYS A 53 26.75 -17.00 13.74
N ASN A 54 25.65 -16.83 13.01
CA ASN A 54 25.61 -16.18 11.70
C ASN A 54 24.46 -15.15 11.65
N ILE A 55 24.79 -13.89 11.78
CA ILE A 55 23.84 -12.77 11.79
C ILE A 55 23.09 -12.63 10.46
N GLU A 56 23.73 -12.96 9.35
CA GLU A 56 23.15 -12.90 8.02
C GLU A 56 22.00 -13.89 7.88
N THR A 57 22.26 -15.15 8.23
CA THR A 57 21.23 -16.20 8.23
C THR A 57 20.08 -15.86 9.19
N TYR A 58 20.42 -15.28 10.35
CA TYR A 58 19.40 -14.90 11.33
C TYR A 58 18.52 -13.77 10.84
N SER A 59 19.10 -12.71 10.27
CA SER A 59 18.35 -11.58 9.69
C SER A 59 17.43 -12.03 8.55
N ARG A 60 17.94 -12.88 7.65
CA ARG A 60 17.17 -13.46 6.54
C ARG A 60 16.00 -14.32 7.04
N ASN A 61 16.21 -15.11 8.08
CA ASN A 61 15.15 -15.94 8.69
C ASN A 61 14.05 -15.09 9.32
N ILE A 62 14.39 -13.98 9.99
CA ILE A 62 13.39 -13.05 10.56
C ILE A 62 12.52 -12.46 9.44
N ILE A 63 13.14 -12.00 8.36
CA ILE A 63 12.39 -11.44 7.21
C ILE A 63 11.48 -12.50 6.60
N ASN A 64 12.00 -13.71 6.36
CA ASN A 64 11.21 -14.79 5.78
C ASN A 64 10.04 -15.23 6.70
N GLU A 65 10.26 -15.28 8.02
CA GLU A 65 9.20 -15.57 8.98
C GLU A 65 8.10 -14.48 8.98
N ALA A 66 8.51 -13.21 8.96
CA ALA A 66 7.58 -12.10 8.88
C ALA A 66 6.79 -12.09 7.57
N TYR A 67 7.47 -12.36 6.45
CA TYR A 67 6.85 -12.49 5.14
C TYR A 67 5.80 -13.60 5.10
N THR A 68 6.15 -14.80 5.57
CA THR A 68 5.25 -15.97 5.65
C THR A 68 4.05 -15.69 6.56
N ALA A 69 4.27 -14.97 7.66
CA ALA A 69 3.20 -14.54 8.57
C ALA A 69 2.34 -13.39 8.01
N ARG A 70 2.63 -12.89 6.80
CA ARG A 70 1.98 -11.71 6.18
C ARG A 70 2.06 -10.47 7.08
N ALA A 71 3.16 -10.30 7.78
CA ALA A 71 3.41 -9.10 8.55
C ALA A 71 3.66 -7.91 7.62
N SER A 72 3.14 -6.75 7.98
CA SER A 72 3.43 -5.50 7.28
C SER A 72 4.73 -4.87 7.76
N ASP A 73 5.01 -4.98 9.06
CA ASP A 73 6.19 -4.36 9.66
C ASP A 73 6.81 -5.28 10.72
N ILE A 74 8.14 -5.18 10.85
CA ILE A 74 8.92 -5.78 11.93
C ILE A 74 9.44 -4.64 12.78
N HIS A 75 9.19 -4.68 14.08
CA HIS A 75 9.69 -3.72 15.06
C HIS A 75 10.75 -4.38 15.93
N ILE A 76 11.95 -3.85 15.94
CA ILE A 76 13.05 -4.26 16.82
C ILE A 76 13.23 -3.12 17.83
N VAL A 77 12.85 -3.38 19.09
CA VAL A 77 12.78 -2.36 20.12
C VAL A 77 13.71 -2.73 21.28
N PRO A 78 14.81 -1.99 21.48
CA PRO A 78 15.72 -2.20 22.58
C PRO A 78 15.07 -1.77 23.92
N ARG A 79 15.41 -2.49 24.96
CA ARG A 79 15.07 -2.21 26.34
C ARG A 79 16.34 -2.16 27.17
N GLU A 80 16.21 -1.91 28.47
CA GLU A 80 17.34 -1.79 29.36
C GLU A 80 18.23 -3.06 29.39
N LYS A 81 17.63 -4.25 29.51
CA LYS A 81 18.32 -5.54 29.62
C LYS A 81 18.21 -6.45 28.40
N ASP A 82 17.19 -6.25 27.57
CA ASP A 82 16.87 -7.10 26.44
C ASP A 82 16.34 -6.26 25.27
N ALA A 83 15.88 -6.92 24.20
CA ALA A 83 15.16 -6.29 23.11
C ALA A 83 14.03 -7.19 22.61
N PHE A 84 12.96 -6.60 22.11
CA PHE A 84 11.82 -7.31 21.57
C PHE A 84 11.76 -7.20 20.06
N ILE A 85 11.43 -8.31 19.42
CA ILE A 85 11.01 -8.34 18.01
C ILE A 85 9.51 -8.54 17.99
N HIS A 86 8.79 -7.58 17.39
CA HIS A 86 7.36 -7.68 17.15
C HIS A 86 7.08 -7.69 15.66
N PHE A 87 6.05 -8.42 15.26
CA PHE A 87 5.49 -8.38 13.91
C PHE A 87 4.12 -7.69 13.94
N ARG A 88 3.90 -6.77 13.02
CA ARG A 88 2.57 -6.20 12.79
C ARG A 88 1.83 -7.05 11.79
N ILE A 89 0.80 -7.76 12.25
CA ILE A 89 -0.03 -8.64 11.42
C ILE A 89 -1.45 -8.07 11.42
N GLY A 90 -1.86 -7.45 10.32
CA GLY A 90 -3.08 -6.65 10.27
C GLY A 90 -3.00 -5.47 11.24
N HIS A 91 -3.90 -5.40 12.23
CA HIS A 91 -3.89 -4.35 13.26
C HIS A 91 -3.15 -4.75 14.54
N ALA A 92 -2.80 -6.03 14.70
CA ALA A 92 -2.18 -6.55 15.91
C ALA A 92 -0.65 -6.44 15.86
N LEU A 93 -0.05 -6.06 16.99
CA LEU A 93 1.39 -6.12 17.21
C LEU A 93 1.70 -7.37 18.02
N VAL A 94 2.28 -8.38 17.36
CA VAL A 94 2.52 -9.71 17.94
C VAL A 94 3.99 -9.83 18.36
N LYS A 95 4.24 -10.07 19.63
CA LYS A 95 5.60 -10.35 20.13
C LYS A 95 6.07 -11.70 19.60
N LYS A 96 7.22 -11.73 18.95
CA LYS A 96 7.79 -12.94 18.34
C LYS A 96 8.99 -13.48 19.09
N ARG A 97 9.93 -12.61 19.46
CA ARG A 97 11.19 -13.01 20.07
C ARG A 97 11.67 -11.99 21.08
N VAL A 98 12.50 -12.47 22.00
CA VAL A 98 13.33 -11.66 22.91
C VAL A 98 14.78 -11.90 22.52
N LEU A 99 15.56 -10.84 22.42
CA LEU A 99 16.99 -10.88 22.12
C LEU A 99 17.78 -10.35 23.31
N LYS A 100 19.01 -10.80 23.44
CA LYS A 100 19.97 -10.12 24.30
C LYS A 100 20.33 -8.76 23.70
N LYS A 101 20.74 -7.81 24.54
CA LYS A 101 21.06 -6.45 24.10
C LYS A 101 22.15 -6.45 23.01
N GLU A 102 23.20 -7.25 23.19
CA GLU A 102 24.30 -7.36 22.22
C GLU A 102 23.86 -7.93 20.88
N GLU A 103 22.92 -8.88 20.89
CA GLU A 103 22.35 -9.47 19.68
C GLU A 103 21.49 -8.45 18.94
N CYS A 104 20.74 -7.62 19.67
CA CYS A 104 19.95 -6.53 19.09
C CYS A 104 20.84 -5.51 18.39
N VAL A 105 21.90 -5.04 19.04
CA VAL A 105 22.84 -4.08 18.46
C VAL A 105 23.48 -4.65 17.19
N ARG A 106 23.93 -5.89 17.22
CA ARG A 106 24.51 -6.57 16.04
C ARG A 106 23.51 -6.69 14.91
N LEU A 107 22.26 -7.02 15.22
CA LEU A 107 21.20 -7.18 14.23
C LEU A 107 20.86 -5.85 13.56
N ILE A 108 20.72 -4.77 14.33
CA ILE A 108 20.45 -3.43 13.80
C ILE A 108 21.65 -2.95 12.96
N SER A 109 22.87 -3.10 13.44
CA SER A 109 24.07 -2.76 12.66
C SER A 109 24.15 -3.51 11.34
N HIS A 110 23.79 -4.79 11.34
CA HIS A 110 23.73 -5.58 10.11
C HIS A 110 22.70 -5.07 9.11
N PHE A 111 21.49 -4.73 9.56
CA PHE A 111 20.48 -4.13 8.69
C PHE A 111 20.87 -2.74 8.19
N LYS A 112 21.52 -1.93 9.01
CA LYS A 112 22.07 -0.63 8.59
C LYS A 112 23.10 -0.80 7.48
N PHE A 113 24.01 -1.74 7.64
CA PHE A 113 25.00 -2.09 6.59
C PHE A 113 24.33 -2.47 5.28
N LEU A 114 23.37 -3.40 5.31
CA LEU A 114 22.66 -3.87 4.10
C LEU A 114 21.84 -2.79 3.40
N SER A 115 21.39 -1.78 4.14
CA SER A 115 20.55 -0.69 3.62
C SER A 115 21.30 0.62 3.38
N ALA A 116 22.65 0.58 3.37
CA ALA A 116 23.55 1.71 3.16
C ALA A 116 23.32 2.88 4.15
N MET A 117 22.94 2.58 5.39
CA MET A 117 22.90 3.53 6.50
C MET A 117 24.25 3.61 7.19
N ASP A 118 24.53 4.72 7.86
CA ASP A 118 25.73 4.87 8.69
C ASP A 118 25.63 4.03 9.97
N ILE A 119 26.50 3.02 10.12
CA ILE A 119 26.53 2.11 11.25
C ILE A 119 26.99 2.82 12.53
N GLY A 120 27.89 3.81 12.39
CA GLY A 120 28.47 4.55 13.51
C GLY A 120 27.53 5.59 14.12
N GLU A 121 26.68 6.19 13.31
CA GLU A 121 25.74 7.21 13.76
C GLU A 121 24.49 6.56 14.40
N ARG A 122 24.30 6.73 15.70
CA ARG A 122 23.20 6.16 16.48
C ARG A 122 22.28 7.20 17.10
N ARG A 123 22.64 8.49 16.99
CA ARG A 123 21.94 9.60 17.64
C ARG A 123 20.99 10.34 16.70
N LYS A 124 21.03 10.01 15.40
CA LYS A 124 20.16 10.62 14.39
C LYS A 124 19.26 9.55 13.75
N PRO A 125 18.00 9.86 13.49
CA PRO A 125 17.14 9.00 12.68
C PRO A 125 17.74 8.78 11.30
N GLN A 126 17.66 7.55 10.80
CA GLN A 126 18.13 7.19 9.46
C GLN A 126 17.07 6.37 8.75
N ASN A 127 17.07 6.48 7.42
CA ASN A 127 16.22 5.69 6.55
C ASN A 127 17.06 4.98 5.50
N GLY A 128 16.65 3.77 5.15
CA GLY A 128 17.30 2.98 4.12
C GLY A 128 16.33 2.02 3.46
N SER A 129 16.79 1.40 2.39
CA SER A 129 16.02 0.40 1.66
C SER A 129 16.89 -0.77 1.26
N LEU A 130 16.29 -1.96 1.17
CA LEU A 130 16.97 -3.19 0.81
C LEU A 130 16.03 -4.05 -0.03
N SER A 131 16.57 -4.70 -1.07
CA SER A 131 15.87 -5.77 -1.79
C SER A 131 16.49 -7.10 -1.42
N LEU A 132 15.71 -7.99 -0.82
CA LEU A 132 16.18 -9.29 -0.34
C LEU A 132 15.51 -10.41 -1.13
N PRO A 133 16.28 -11.28 -1.83
CA PRO A 133 15.73 -12.48 -2.44
C PRO A 133 15.34 -13.49 -1.36
N LEU A 134 14.07 -13.86 -1.34
CA LEU A 134 13.52 -14.96 -0.56
C LEU A 134 13.29 -16.18 -1.48
N PRO A 135 13.05 -17.38 -0.94
CA PRO A 135 12.85 -18.58 -1.75
C PRO A 135 11.70 -18.49 -2.77
N THR A 136 10.69 -17.68 -2.50
CA THR A 136 9.50 -17.54 -3.35
C THR A 136 9.53 -16.32 -4.24
N GLU A 137 10.09 -15.21 -3.76
CA GLU A 137 10.18 -13.95 -4.50
C GLU A 137 11.17 -12.97 -3.86
N THR A 138 11.49 -11.88 -4.55
CA THR A 138 12.26 -10.78 -3.97
C THR A 138 11.34 -9.83 -3.21
N VAL A 139 11.63 -9.60 -1.93
CA VAL A 139 10.89 -8.67 -1.07
C VAL A 139 11.68 -7.37 -0.94
N HIS A 140 11.01 -6.26 -1.17
CA HIS A 140 11.56 -4.92 -0.92
C HIS A 140 11.28 -4.52 0.52
N LEU A 141 12.29 -3.99 1.19
CA LEU A 141 12.25 -3.60 2.59
C LEU A 141 12.56 -2.11 2.69
N ARG A 142 11.79 -1.38 3.47
CA ARG A 142 12.13 -0.05 3.95
C ARG A 142 12.46 -0.12 5.41
N MET A 143 13.52 0.54 5.79
CA MET A 143 14.04 0.53 7.15
C MET A 143 14.12 1.94 7.67
N SER A 144 13.73 2.13 8.93
CA SER A 144 13.87 3.39 9.63
C SER A 144 14.39 3.14 11.02
N THR A 145 15.46 3.84 11.38
CA THR A 145 15.99 3.81 12.76
C THR A 145 15.57 5.06 13.51
N LEU A 146 15.38 4.89 14.81
CA LEU A 146 15.06 5.98 15.71
C LEU A 146 15.87 5.82 17.01
N PRO A 147 16.65 6.84 17.41
CA PRO A 147 17.31 6.87 18.71
C PRO A 147 16.30 6.77 19.83
N THR A 148 16.61 5.94 20.85
CA THR A 148 15.80 5.79 22.05
C THR A 148 16.69 5.90 23.29
N MET A 149 16.11 5.96 24.48
CA MET A 149 16.88 5.99 25.73
C MET A 149 17.74 4.74 25.95
N ASN A 150 17.37 3.60 25.37
CA ASN A 150 18.05 2.31 25.60
C ASN A 150 18.92 1.87 24.43
N ASP A 151 19.14 2.67 23.43
CA ASP A 151 19.87 2.47 22.19
C ASP A 151 18.97 2.81 20.97
N GLU A 152 19.28 2.31 19.80
CA GLU A 152 18.59 2.57 18.53
C GLU A 152 17.50 1.51 18.29
N SER A 153 16.26 1.93 17.99
CA SER A 153 15.21 1.05 17.50
C SER A 153 15.21 0.99 15.99
N LEU A 154 14.73 -0.13 15.42
CA LEU A 154 14.61 -0.33 13.99
C LEU A 154 13.21 -0.81 13.64
N VAL A 155 12.59 -0.16 12.66
CA VAL A 155 11.37 -0.63 12.01
C VAL A 155 11.70 -1.04 10.59
N ILE A 156 11.29 -2.25 10.20
CA ILE A 156 11.44 -2.77 8.84
C ILE A 156 10.05 -2.98 8.27
N ARG A 157 9.69 -2.21 7.25
CA ARG A 157 8.46 -2.38 6.49
C ARG A 157 8.68 -3.33 5.34
N LEU A 158 7.86 -4.39 5.28
CA LEU A 158 7.88 -5.34 4.17
C LEU A 158 6.98 -4.81 3.06
N LEU A 159 7.55 -4.71 1.85
CA LEU A 159 6.84 -4.35 0.64
C LEU A 159 6.83 -5.57 -0.30
N PRO A 160 5.92 -6.53 -0.07
CA PRO A 160 5.81 -7.69 -0.96
C PRO A 160 5.45 -7.22 -2.37
N LYS A 161 5.95 -7.92 -3.40
CA LYS A 161 5.58 -7.67 -4.79
C LYS A 161 4.07 -7.90 -4.93
N ARG A 162 3.28 -6.84 -4.75
CA ARG A 162 1.83 -6.95 -4.88
C ARG A 162 1.49 -7.19 -6.34
N GLN A 163 0.84 -8.30 -6.63
CA GLN A 163 0.13 -8.40 -7.90
C GLN A 163 -0.96 -7.33 -7.90
N ILE A 164 -0.77 -6.33 -8.75
CA ILE A 164 -1.74 -5.24 -8.89
C ILE A 164 -2.94 -5.80 -9.63
N PRO A 165 -4.12 -5.83 -9.00
CA PRO A 165 -5.30 -6.36 -9.65
C PRO A 165 -5.66 -5.52 -10.87
N PRO A 166 -6.23 -6.12 -11.92
CA PRO A 166 -6.76 -5.36 -13.04
C PRO A 166 -7.92 -4.46 -12.59
N LEU A 167 -8.15 -3.37 -13.32
CA LEU A 167 -9.04 -2.29 -12.89
C LEU A 167 -10.51 -2.73 -12.71
N ASP A 168 -10.96 -3.71 -13.46
CA ASP A 168 -12.28 -4.33 -13.33
C ASP A 168 -12.51 -5.00 -11.95
N LYS A 169 -11.42 -5.47 -11.31
CA LYS A 169 -11.44 -6.02 -9.95
C LYS A 169 -11.25 -4.98 -8.86
N LEU A 170 -10.71 -3.81 -9.20
CA LEU A 170 -10.51 -2.70 -8.25
C LEU A 170 -11.77 -1.85 -8.10
N SER A 171 -12.53 -1.66 -9.17
CA SER A 171 -13.71 -0.79 -9.20
C SER A 171 -14.97 -1.51 -8.73
N LEU A 172 -15.67 -0.93 -7.75
CA LEU A 172 -16.98 -1.43 -7.32
C LEU A 172 -18.01 -1.38 -8.45
N PHE A 173 -17.99 -0.30 -9.24
CA PHE A 173 -18.89 -0.10 -10.37
C PHE A 173 -18.13 -0.27 -11.70
N ARG A 174 -18.48 -1.29 -12.47
CA ARG A 174 -17.81 -1.65 -13.72
C ARG A 174 -17.71 -0.48 -14.72
N GLY A 175 -18.75 0.37 -14.78
CA GLY A 175 -18.75 1.52 -15.70
C GLY A 175 -17.61 2.51 -15.42
N ALA A 176 -17.27 2.76 -14.16
CA ALA A 176 -16.16 3.64 -13.81
C ALA A 176 -14.80 3.04 -14.25
N GLY A 177 -14.59 1.74 -14.04
CA GLY A 177 -13.39 1.06 -14.50
C GLY A 177 -13.22 1.11 -16.02
N ALA A 178 -14.31 0.87 -16.77
CA ALA A 178 -14.31 0.95 -18.23
C ALA A 178 -14.01 2.38 -18.73
N ALA A 179 -14.59 3.40 -18.10
CA ALA A 179 -14.31 4.79 -18.44
C ALA A 179 -12.83 5.14 -18.21
N LEU A 180 -12.26 4.75 -17.05
CA LEU A 180 -10.84 4.99 -16.76
C LEU A 180 -9.91 4.33 -17.79
N LEU A 181 -10.22 3.11 -18.24
CA LEU A 181 -9.46 2.44 -19.30
C LEU A 181 -9.59 3.15 -20.65
N SER A 182 -10.78 3.74 -20.94
CA SER A 182 -10.98 4.45 -22.20
C SER A 182 -10.13 5.72 -22.31
N PHE A 183 -9.81 6.39 -21.19
CA PHE A 183 -8.95 7.58 -21.19
C PHE A 183 -7.51 7.27 -21.60
N LEU A 184 -7.05 6.04 -21.45
CA LEU A 184 -5.73 5.64 -21.94
C LEU A 184 -5.62 5.62 -23.48
N LYS A 185 -6.73 5.72 -24.21
CA LYS A 185 -6.72 5.80 -25.68
C LYS A 185 -6.31 7.20 -26.18
N HIS A 186 -6.40 8.22 -25.34
CA HIS A 186 -5.94 9.56 -25.72
C HIS A 186 -4.44 9.54 -26.00
N SER A 187 -4.04 10.26 -27.04
CA SER A 187 -2.62 10.44 -27.38
C SER A 187 -1.92 11.36 -26.39
N HIS A 188 -2.61 12.38 -25.88
CA HIS A 188 -2.10 13.37 -24.97
C HIS A 188 -3.20 13.90 -24.04
N GLY A 189 -2.82 14.63 -23.01
CA GLY A 189 -3.71 15.25 -22.05
C GLY A 189 -3.37 14.88 -20.60
N LEU A 190 -4.09 15.46 -19.65
CA LEU A 190 -3.87 15.28 -18.23
C LEU A 190 -5.04 14.51 -17.59
N LEU A 191 -4.76 13.36 -17.01
CA LEU A 191 -5.68 12.56 -16.24
C LEU A 191 -5.31 12.66 -14.76
N LEU A 192 -6.20 13.22 -13.94
CA LEU A 192 -5.96 13.48 -12.54
C LEU A 192 -6.71 12.51 -11.65
N PHE A 193 -6.00 11.97 -10.67
CA PHE A 193 -6.58 11.19 -9.58
C PHE A 193 -6.54 12.00 -8.29
N THR A 194 -7.63 12.06 -7.55
CA THR A 194 -7.65 12.79 -6.29
C THR A 194 -8.27 11.98 -5.15
N GLY A 195 -7.91 12.34 -3.94
CA GLY A 195 -8.38 11.71 -2.71
C GLY A 195 -7.31 11.67 -1.63
N PRO A 196 -7.68 11.31 -0.40
CA PRO A 196 -6.76 11.24 0.73
C PRO A 196 -5.72 10.12 0.57
N THR A 197 -4.72 10.15 1.42
CA THR A 197 -3.75 9.04 1.53
C THR A 197 -4.48 7.74 1.87
N GLY A 198 -4.10 6.64 1.21
CA GLY A 198 -4.75 5.34 1.39
C GLY A 198 -6.07 5.16 0.63
N SER A 199 -6.50 6.10 -0.21
CA SER A 199 -7.67 5.92 -1.08
C SER A 199 -7.43 4.97 -2.26
N GLY A 200 -6.19 4.52 -2.46
CA GLY A 200 -5.83 3.54 -3.49
C GLY A 200 -5.40 4.13 -4.83
N LYS A 201 -5.08 5.44 -4.90
CA LYS A 201 -4.65 6.11 -6.15
C LYS A 201 -3.49 5.40 -6.83
N THR A 202 -2.40 5.14 -6.10
CA THR A 202 -1.22 4.44 -6.62
C THR A 202 -1.58 3.07 -7.20
N THR A 203 -2.40 2.28 -6.51
CA THR A 203 -2.84 0.96 -7.01
C THR A 203 -3.62 1.10 -8.31
N THR A 204 -4.47 2.12 -8.44
CA THR A 204 -5.24 2.40 -9.65
C THR A 204 -4.32 2.85 -10.79
N LEU A 205 -3.38 3.77 -10.53
CA LEU A 205 -2.37 4.21 -11.50
C LEU A 205 -1.57 3.03 -12.06
N TYR A 206 -1.03 2.17 -11.20
CA TYR A 206 -0.30 0.99 -11.64
C TYR A 206 -1.17 -0.04 -12.37
N SER A 207 -2.46 -0.16 -12.03
CA SER A 207 -3.41 -0.98 -12.79
C SER A 207 -3.60 -0.45 -14.21
N LEU A 208 -3.66 0.88 -14.38
CA LEU A 208 -3.71 1.54 -15.67
C LEU A 208 -2.40 1.37 -16.45
N VAL A 209 -1.24 1.50 -15.81
CA VAL A 209 0.08 1.21 -16.40
C VAL A 209 0.13 -0.21 -16.92
N ASN A 210 -0.26 -1.20 -16.10
CA ASN A 210 -0.28 -2.61 -16.51
C ASN A 210 -1.22 -2.87 -17.69
N TYR A 211 -2.34 -2.16 -17.75
CA TYR A 211 -3.23 -2.24 -18.90
C TYR A 211 -2.60 -1.60 -20.14
N ALA A 212 -2.01 -0.40 -19.97
CA ALA A 212 -1.35 0.30 -21.09
C ALA A 212 -0.21 -0.51 -21.71
N LYS A 213 0.65 -1.12 -20.88
CA LYS A 213 1.74 -2.02 -21.32
C LYS A 213 1.24 -3.17 -22.18
N ARG A 214 0.09 -3.74 -21.87
CA ARG A 214 -0.45 -4.92 -22.57
C ARG A 214 -1.20 -4.58 -23.86
N HIS A 215 -1.77 -3.37 -23.95
CA HIS A 215 -2.70 -3.03 -25.02
C HIS A 215 -2.20 -1.91 -25.93
N PHE A 216 -1.20 -1.15 -25.51
CA PHE A 216 -0.65 -0.05 -26.29
C PHE A 216 0.88 -0.18 -26.34
N ASN A 217 1.44 0.05 -27.52
CA ASN A 217 2.91 0.12 -27.69
C ASN A 217 3.39 1.53 -27.32
N ARG A 218 3.43 1.85 -26.03
CA ARG A 218 3.80 3.17 -25.50
C ARG A 218 5.00 3.10 -24.60
N ARG A 219 5.89 4.06 -24.73
CA ARG A 219 6.99 4.28 -23.79
C ARG A 219 6.47 4.96 -22.54
N ILE A 220 6.43 4.20 -21.45
CA ILE A 220 5.91 4.66 -20.15
C ILE A 220 7.06 5.01 -19.25
N VAL A 221 7.01 6.21 -18.65
CA VAL A 221 7.98 6.68 -17.65
C VAL A 221 7.25 7.10 -16.38
N THR A 222 7.78 6.74 -15.22
CA THR A 222 7.21 7.18 -13.93
C THR A 222 8.21 8.04 -13.14
N LEU A 223 7.68 8.98 -12.37
CA LEU A 223 8.43 9.80 -11.41
C LEU A 223 7.70 9.76 -10.08
N GLU A 224 8.32 9.14 -9.07
CA GLU A 224 7.67 8.76 -7.81
C GLU A 224 8.52 9.11 -6.58
N ASP A 225 7.87 9.31 -5.43
CA ASP A 225 8.52 9.60 -4.14
C ASP A 225 7.91 8.75 -3.00
N PRO A 226 8.49 7.59 -2.78
CA PRO A 226 9.39 6.80 -3.63
C PRO A 226 8.64 5.80 -4.51
N VAL A 227 9.37 5.09 -5.39
CA VAL A 227 8.80 3.96 -6.16
C VAL A 227 8.24 2.89 -5.21
N GLU A 228 6.93 2.65 -5.28
CA GLU A 228 6.26 1.66 -4.41
C GLU A 228 6.35 0.22 -4.94
N THR A 229 6.32 0.07 -6.26
CA THR A 229 6.35 -1.23 -6.93
C THR A 229 7.33 -1.16 -8.10
N ARG A 230 8.36 -2.01 -8.08
CA ARG A 230 9.30 -2.09 -9.20
C ARG A 230 8.67 -2.82 -10.37
N ASP A 231 8.86 -2.27 -11.56
CA ASP A 231 8.41 -2.80 -12.84
C ASP A 231 9.54 -2.63 -13.87
N GLU A 232 10.12 -3.73 -14.31
CA GLU A 232 11.28 -3.74 -15.20
C GLU A 232 10.96 -3.28 -16.64
N ASP A 233 9.67 -3.29 -17.01
CA ASP A 233 9.23 -2.84 -18.33
C ASP A 233 8.87 -1.34 -18.37
N VAL A 234 9.03 -0.63 -17.24
CA VAL A 234 8.73 0.79 -17.11
C VAL A 234 9.99 1.54 -16.66
N LEU A 235 10.30 2.63 -17.29
CA LEU A 235 11.38 3.50 -16.83
C LEU A 235 10.91 4.26 -15.58
N GLN A 236 11.41 3.83 -14.41
CA GLN A 236 11.00 4.40 -13.13
C GLN A 236 12.08 5.32 -12.58
N VAL A 237 11.74 6.57 -12.35
CA VAL A 237 12.60 7.59 -11.74
C VAL A 237 12.13 7.83 -10.32
N GLN A 238 13.01 7.73 -9.35
CA GLN A 238 12.72 8.06 -7.97
C GLN A 238 13.22 9.45 -7.63
N VAL A 239 12.38 10.26 -6.99
CA VAL A 239 12.76 11.56 -6.43
C VAL A 239 13.90 11.38 -5.42
N ASN A 240 14.91 12.21 -5.53
CA ASN A 240 16.04 12.28 -4.61
C ASN A 240 16.51 13.73 -4.49
N GLU A 241 15.91 14.46 -3.57
CA GLU A 241 16.21 15.89 -3.37
C GLU A 241 17.68 16.16 -3.06
N LYS A 242 18.35 15.23 -2.34
CA LYS A 242 19.78 15.35 -2.03
C LYS A 242 20.66 15.29 -3.28
N ALA A 243 20.21 14.58 -4.31
CA ALA A 243 20.89 14.47 -5.60
C ALA A 243 20.36 15.50 -6.61
N GLY A 244 19.46 16.42 -6.22
CA GLY A 244 18.84 17.40 -7.09
C GLY A 244 17.73 16.86 -8.00
N VAL A 245 17.32 15.60 -7.82
CA VAL A 245 16.20 15.00 -8.55
C VAL A 245 14.90 15.32 -7.84
N THR A 246 14.39 16.53 -8.03
CA THR A 246 13.05 16.95 -7.56
C THR A 246 11.98 16.51 -8.56
N TYR A 247 10.69 16.69 -8.22
CA TYR A 247 9.60 16.42 -9.16
C TYR A 247 9.73 17.28 -10.44
N SER A 248 10.02 18.58 -10.30
CA SER A 248 10.16 19.50 -11.43
C SER A 248 11.39 19.15 -12.30
N ALA A 249 12.56 18.96 -11.67
CA ALA A 249 13.79 18.62 -12.38
C ALA A 249 13.69 17.24 -13.07
N GLY A 250 13.11 16.26 -12.37
CA GLY A 250 12.87 14.92 -12.92
C GLY A 250 11.92 14.94 -14.11
N LEU A 251 10.81 15.65 -14.01
CA LEU A 251 9.83 15.76 -15.10
C LEU A 251 10.44 16.46 -16.32
N LYS A 252 11.19 17.57 -16.13
CA LYS A 252 11.95 18.24 -17.22
C LYS A 252 12.94 17.29 -17.90
N ALA A 253 13.57 16.40 -17.14
CA ALA A 253 14.48 15.40 -17.72
C ALA A 253 13.72 14.33 -18.51
N ILE A 254 12.61 13.82 -17.96
CA ILE A 254 11.75 12.79 -18.58
C ILE A 254 11.27 13.23 -19.96
N LEU A 255 10.87 14.49 -20.13
CA LEU A 255 10.43 15.04 -21.42
C LEU A 255 11.48 14.94 -22.54
N ARG A 256 12.79 14.77 -22.20
CA ARG A 256 13.86 14.53 -23.18
C ARG A 256 14.13 13.05 -23.48
N HIS A 257 13.35 12.15 -22.85
CA HIS A 257 13.47 10.71 -23.03
C HIS A 257 12.38 10.12 -23.96
N ASP A 258 11.71 10.99 -24.73
CA ASP A 258 10.67 10.58 -25.72
C ASP A 258 9.59 9.66 -25.10
N PRO A 259 8.93 10.09 -24.01
CA PRO A 259 7.85 9.31 -23.41
C PRO A 259 6.52 9.53 -24.13
N ASP A 260 5.72 8.48 -24.33
CA ASP A 260 4.32 8.62 -24.75
C ASP A 260 3.38 8.85 -23.55
N MET A 261 3.74 8.26 -22.41
CA MET A 261 2.93 8.29 -21.20
C MET A 261 3.81 8.53 -19.96
N ILE A 262 3.44 9.52 -19.18
CA ILE A 262 4.16 9.92 -17.98
C ILE A 262 3.26 9.70 -16.77
N ILE A 263 3.75 8.96 -15.78
CA ILE A 263 3.10 8.83 -14.47
C ILE A 263 3.85 9.73 -13.49
N LEU A 264 3.19 10.75 -13.02
CA LEU A 264 3.71 11.64 -12.00
C LEU A 264 3.04 11.28 -10.67
N GLY A 265 3.80 10.84 -9.69
CA GLY A 265 3.28 10.34 -8.41
C GLY A 265 2.24 11.30 -7.81
N GLU A 266 2.60 12.56 -7.68
CA GLU A 266 1.68 13.63 -7.27
C GLU A 266 2.16 15.01 -7.69
N ILE A 267 1.22 15.96 -7.77
CA ILE A 267 1.49 17.41 -7.96
C ILE A 267 1.37 18.07 -6.59
N ARG A 268 2.50 18.59 -6.06
CA ARG A 268 2.56 19.21 -4.74
C ARG A 268 2.69 20.74 -4.79
N ASP A 269 3.21 21.27 -5.89
CA ASP A 269 3.61 22.67 -6.02
C ASP A 269 3.29 23.23 -7.41
N ALA A 270 3.39 24.54 -7.52
CA ALA A 270 3.10 25.30 -8.73
C ALA A 270 4.03 24.91 -9.90
N GLU A 271 5.34 24.76 -9.65
CA GLU A 271 6.29 24.42 -10.71
C GLU A 271 6.00 23.06 -11.32
N THR A 272 5.73 22.05 -10.49
CA THR A 272 5.35 20.70 -10.95
C THR A 272 4.03 20.73 -11.71
N ALA A 273 3.04 21.51 -11.27
CA ALA A 273 1.76 21.68 -11.96
C ALA A 273 1.93 22.26 -13.35
N GLU A 274 2.69 23.36 -13.47
CA GLU A 274 2.98 24.03 -14.74
C GLU A 274 3.66 23.08 -15.74
N ILE A 275 4.68 22.34 -15.30
CA ILE A 275 5.41 21.42 -16.18
C ILE A 275 4.52 20.23 -16.59
N ALA A 276 3.68 19.70 -15.69
CA ALA A 276 2.76 18.62 -16.01
C ALA A 276 1.72 19.03 -17.07
N VAL A 277 1.17 20.24 -16.94
CA VAL A 277 0.24 20.82 -17.91
C VAL A 277 0.93 21.05 -19.25
N ARG A 278 2.13 21.62 -19.26
CA ARG A 278 2.92 21.78 -20.50
C ARG A 278 3.24 20.45 -21.18
N ALA A 279 3.59 19.42 -20.42
CA ALA A 279 3.79 18.08 -20.95
C ALA A 279 2.53 17.54 -21.64
N ALA A 280 1.37 17.75 -21.02
CA ALA A 280 0.09 17.38 -21.61
C ALA A 280 -0.25 18.16 -22.88
N MET A 281 0.12 19.45 -22.95
CA MET A 281 -0.04 20.30 -24.13
C MET A 281 0.88 19.87 -25.28
N THR A 282 2.07 19.36 -24.97
CA THR A 282 3.10 19.01 -25.96
C THR A 282 3.06 17.57 -26.45
N GLY A 283 1.92 16.90 -26.30
CA GLY A 283 1.70 15.59 -26.92
C GLY A 283 1.83 14.38 -26.01
N HIS A 284 2.04 14.58 -24.69
CA HIS A 284 2.21 13.48 -23.73
C HIS A 284 0.91 13.19 -22.98
N LEU A 285 0.63 11.91 -22.73
CA LEU A 285 -0.43 11.51 -21.81
C LEU A 285 0.12 11.49 -20.37
N VAL A 286 -0.28 12.46 -19.56
CA VAL A 286 0.18 12.62 -18.19
C VAL A 286 -0.88 12.12 -17.23
N LEU A 287 -0.53 11.16 -16.37
CA LEU A 287 -1.35 10.71 -15.25
C LEU A 287 -0.72 11.18 -13.95
N SER A 288 -1.50 11.84 -13.10
CA SER A 288 -0.98 12.31 -11.82
C SER A 288 -2.02 12.26 -10.71
N SER A 289 -1.57 12.51 -9.48
CA SER A 289 -2.46 12.59 -8.34
C SER A 289 -2.40 13.95 -7.63
N LEU A 290 -3.54 14.29 -6.99
CA LEU A 290 -3.72 15.44 -6.12
C LEU A 290 -4.36 15.02 -4.80
N HIS A 291 -4.36 15.90 -3.82
CA HIS A 291 -5.01 15.70 -2.53
C HIS A 291 -6.17 16.69 -2.37
N THR A 292 -7.31 16.39 -3.01
CA THR A 292 -8.55 17.18 -2.85
C THR A 292 -9.70 16.28 -2.41
N ARG A 293 -10.79 16.87 -1.91
CA ARG A 293 -11.95 16.15 -1.39
C ARG A 293 -12.72 15.42 -2.48
N ASP A 294 -12.92 16.05 -3.60
CA ASP A 294 -13.73 15.61 -4.72
C ASP A 294 -13.04 15.96 -6.06
N ALA A 295 -13.68 15.60 -7.16
CA ALA A 295 -13.12 15.86 -8.48
C ALA A 295 -13.13 17.35 -8.86
N LYS A 296 -14.12 18.13 -8.42
CA LYS A 296 -14.16 19.57 -8.66
C LYS A 296 -12.98 20.28 -7.98
N GLY A 297 -12.68 19.91 -6.74
CA GLY A 297 -11.58 20.50 -5.98
C GLY A 297 -10.22 20.39 -6.68
N ALA A 298 -10.03 19.41 -7.58
CA ALA A 298 -8.81 19.29 -8.34
C ALA A 298 -8.61 20.47 -9.32
N ILE A 299 -9.69 21.01 -9.90
CA ILE A 299 -9.64 22.19 -10.79
C ILE A 299 -9.18 23.40 -9.98
N TYR A 300 -9.84 23.65 -8.85
CA TYR A 300 -9.47 24.78 -7.98
C TYR A 300 -8.04 24.65 -7.48
N ARG A 301 -7.57 23.44 -7.20
CA ARG A 301 -6.20 23.22 -6.78
C ARG A 301 -5.17 23.54 -7.85
N LEU A 302 -5.46 23.23 -9.13
CA LEU A 302 -4.61 23.66 -10.24
C LEU A 302 -4.58 25.20 -10.38
N LEU A 303 -5.73 25.86 -10.21
CA LEU A 303 -5.82 27.33 -10.22
C LEU A 303 -5.01 27.93 -9.06
N GLU A 304 -5.08 27.37 -7.85
CA GLU A 304 -4.24 27.77 -6.72
C GLU A 304 -2.75 27.63 -6.99
N PHE A 305 -2.35 26.62 -7.77
CA PHE A 305 -0.97 26.44 -8.22
C PHE A 305 -0.58 27.41 -9.35
N GLY A 306 -1.47 28.31 -9.77
CA GLY A 306 -1.19 29.34 -10.78
C GLY A 306 -1.37 28.87 -12.22
N VAL A 307 -1.87 27.66 -12.46
CA VAL A 307 -2.23 27.22 -13.81
C VAL A 307 -3.46 27.99 -14.26
N ASN A 308 -3.41 28.59 -15.45
CA ASN A 308 -4.55 29.36 -15.94
C ASN A 308 -5.68 28.43 -16.45
N MET A 309 -6.92 28.96 -16.41
CA MET A 309 -8.10 28.18 -16.73
C MET A 309 -8.10 27.66 -18.17
N THR A 310 -7.56 28.42 -19.12
CA THR A 310 -7.48 28.01 -20.52
C THR A 310 -6.57 26.80 -20.71
N GLU A 311 -5.44 26.76 -20.01
CA GLU A 311 -4.53 25.60 -20.06
C GLU A 311 -5.18 24.37 -19.42
N ILE A 312 -5.91 24.54 -18.31
CA ILE A 312 -6.66 23.46 -17.66
C ILE A 312 -7.69 22.87 -18.63
N GLU A 313 -8.47 23.72 -19.30
CA GLU A 313 -9.49 23.29 -20.26
C GLU A 313 -8.90 22.55 -21.47
N GLN A 314 -7.75 22.98 -21.95
CA GLN A 314 -7.08 22.38 -23.10
C GLN A 314 -6.41 21.05 -22.77
N THR A 315 -6.04 20.81 -21.52
CA THR A 315 -5.21 19.68 -21.13
C THR A 315 -5.94 18.61 -20.36
N VAL A 316 -6.81 18.98 -19.42
CA VAL A 316 -7.45 18.01 -18.52
C VAL A 316 -8.54 17.23 -19.29
N ILE A 317 -8.30 15.95 -19.48
CA ILE A 317 -9.24 15.04 -20.16
C ILE A 317 -10.24 14.41 -19.20
N ALA A 318 -9.82 14.12 -17.98
CA ALA A 318 -10.69 13.62 -16.93
C ALA A 318 -10.09 13.81 -15.55
N ILE A 319 -10.96 13.85 -14.53
CA ILE A 319 -10.60 13.87 -13.11
C ILE A 319 -11.37 12.75 -12.40
N ALA A 320 -10.64 11.94 -11.63
CA ALA A 320 -11.16 10.81 -10.87
C ALA A 320 -10.94 11.01 -9.37
N ALA A 321 -11.97 11.39 -8.63
CA ALA A 321 -11.88 11.36 -7.18
C ALA A 321 -12.16 9.93 -6.69
N GLN A 322 -11.27 9.43 -5.82
CA GLN A 322 -11.27 8.03 -5.40
C GLN A 322 -11.40 7.88 -3.89
N ARG A 323 -12.24 6.93 -3.49
CA ARG A 323 -12.30 6.41 -2.11
C ARG A 323 -12.21 4.89 -2.12
N LEU A 324 -11.63 4.36 -1.05
CA LEU A 324 -11.57 2.92 -0.81
C LEU A 324 -12.59 2.56 0.26
N VAL A 325 -13.60 1.78 -0.11
CA VAL A 325 -14.72 1.40 0.76
C VAL A 325 -14.62 -0.06 1.18
N ASP A 326 -15.06 -0.32 2.42
CA ASP A 326 -15.15 -1.67 2.95
C ASP A 326 -16.42 -2.35 2.42
N LEU A 327 -16.25 -3.56 1.90
CA LEU A 327 -17.34 -4.32 1.31
C LEU A 327 -18.05 -5.17 2.38
N THR A 328 -19.35 -5.32 2.27
CA THR A 328 -20.13 -6.28 3.03
C THR A 328 -19.63 -7.71 2.74
N CYS A 329 -19.60 -8.57 3.75
CA CYS A 329 -19.17 -9.94 3.57
C CYS A 329 -20.22 -10.74 2.76
N PRO A 330 -19.86 -11.37 1.64
CA PRO A 330 -20.82 -12.13 0.84
C PRO A 330 -21.30 -13.42 1.54
N PHE A 331 -20.57 -13.90 2.57
CA PHE A 331 -20.90 -15.13 3.28
C PHE A 331 -21.80 -14.91 4.50
N CYS A 332 -21.40 -14.01 5.41
CA CYS A 332 -22.16 -13.78 6.65
C CYS A 332 -22.97 -12.48 6.64
N LYS A 333 -22.71 -11.58 5.71
CA LYS A 333 -23.30 -10.22 5.63
C LYS A 333 -23.08 -9.35 6.88
N GLU A 334 -22.24 -9.78 7.81
CA GLU A 334 -21.91 -9.09 9.04
C GLU A 334 -20.64 -8.24 8.90
N GLU A 335 -20.54 -7.19 9.71
CA GLU A 335 -19.36 -6.32 9.77
C GLU A 335 -18.18 -7.03 10.45
N ASN A 336 -18.44 -7.80 11.50
CA ASN A 336 -17.48 -8.60 12.25
C ASN A 336 -17.41 -10.05 11.75
N CYS A 337 -16.83 -10.23 10.57
CA CYS A 337 -16.63 -11.56 10.00
C CYS A 337 -15.82 -12.50 10.90
N SER A 338 -16.23 -13.78 10.96
CA SER A 338 -15.45 -14.84 11.53
C SER A 338 -14.09 -14.99 10.83
N VAL A 339 -13.13 -15.67 11.49
CA VAL A 339 -11.82 -15.98 10.91
C VAL A 339 -11.98 -16.75 9.59
N TYR A 340 -12.95 -17.64 9.49
CA TYR A 340 -13.22 -18.43 8.28
C TYR A 340 -13.65 -17.54 7.10
N CYS A 341 -14.58 -16.61 7.30
CA CYS A 341 -14.94 -15.64 6.26
C CYS A 341 -13.73 -14.85 5.79
N ARG A 342 -12.84 -14.47 6.72
CA ARG A 342 -11.62 -13.71 6.42
C ARG A 342 -10.62 -14.49 5.57
N MET A 343 -10.53 -15.81 5.75
CA MET A 343 -9.65 -16.68 4.95
C MET A 343 -10.12 -16.83 3.51
N TYR A 344 -11.45 -16.98 3.29
CA TYR A 344 -12.02 -17.22 1.97
C TYR A 344 -12.34 -15.93 1.19
N ARG A 345 -12.41 -14.79 1.86
CA ARG A 345 -12.71 -13.52 1.24
C ARG A 345 -11.50 -12.96 0.50
N GLN A 346 -11.51 -13.00 -0.80
CA GLN A 346 -10.41 -12.50 -1.65
C GLN A 346 -10.26 -10.96 -1.60
N THR A 347 -11.37 -10.22 -1.58
CA THR A 347 -11.38 -8.75 -1.57
C THR A 347 -12.23 -8.23 -0.42
N ARG A 348 -11.65 -7.32 0.38
CA ARG A 348 -12.36 -6.66 1.49
C ARG A 348 -12.75 -5.24 1.17
N ARG A 349 -12.08 -4.62 0.23
CA ARG A 349 -12.27 -3.23 -0.15
C ARG A 349 -12.31 -3.10 -1.65
N ALA A 350 -13.08 -2.11 -2.13
CA ALA A 350 -13.14 -1.75 -3.54
C ALA A 350 -13.01 -0.24 -3.70
N GLY A 351 -12.55 0.19 -4.87
CA GLY A 351 -12.49 1.59 -5.23
C GLY A 351 -13.85 2.10 -5.71
N ILE A 352 -14.25 3.25 -5.23
CA ILE A 352 -15.34 4.04 -5.79
C ILE A 352 -14.73 5.27 -6.45
N TYR A 353 -15.18 5.58 -7.67
CA TYR A 353 -14.62 6.65 -8.49
C TYR A 353 -15.73 7.64 -8.88
N GLU A 354 -15.60 8.88 -8.42
CA GLU A 354 -16.32 10.03 -8.93
C GLU A 354 -15.58 10.54 -10.15
N LEU A 355 -16.19 10.50 -11.32
CA LEU A 355 -15.55 10.83 -12.59
C LEU A 355 -16.14 12.12 -13.17
N LEU A 356 -15.28 13.10 -13.42
CA LEU A 356 -15.57 14.27 -14.22
C LEU A 356 -14.85 14.17 -15.56
N TYR A 357 -15.61 14.09 -16.65
CA TYR A 357 -15.11 14.04 -18.03
C TYR A 357 -16.19 14.47 -19.01
N GLY A 358 -15.79 14.78 -20.25
CA GLY A 358 -16.70 15.19 -21.32
C GLY A 358 -17.57 16.39 -20.90
N LYS A 359 -18.88 16.34 -21.20
CA LYS A 359 -19.81 17.46 -20.90
C LYS A 359 -19.81 17.89 -19.44
N ASN A 360 -19.75 16.96 -18.50
CA ASN A 360 -19.74 17.30 -17.08
C ASN A 360 -18.45 18.06 -16.68
N LEU A 361 -17.32 17.70 -17.28
CA LEU A 361 -16.06 18.41 -17.06
C LEU A 361 -16.13 19.83 -17.62
N THR A 362 -16.65 19.99 -18.85
CA THR A 362 -16.83 21.32 -19.48
C THR A 362 -17.74 22.22 -18.63
N GLN A 363 -18.85 21.68 -18.12
CA GLN A 363 -19.74 22.43 -17.26
C GLN A 363 -19.10 22.80 -15.90
N CYS A 364 -18.24 21.94 -15.38
CA CYS A 364 -17.47 22.24 -14.20
C CYS A 364 -16.44 23.36 -14.45
N PHE A 365 -15.86 23.44 -15.64
CA PHE A 365 -14.99 24.55 -16.04
C PHE A 365 -15.78 25.87 -16.14
N GLN A 366 -16.99 25.85 -16.70
CA GLN A 366 -17.87 27.02 -16.75
C GLN A 366 -18.21 27.52 -15.33
N GLU A 367 -18.55 26.61 -14.42
CA GLU A 367 -18.80 26.95 -13.01
C GLU A 367 -17.56 27.58 -12.36
N ALA A 368 -16.35 27.05 -12.62
CA ALA A 368 -15.11 27.61 -12.09
C ALA A 368 -14.76 28.99 -12.65
N LYS A 369 -15.29 29.33 -13.83
CA LYS A 369 -15.23 30.72 -14.40
C LYS A 369 -16.28 31.68 -13.82
N GLY A 370 -17.19 31.19 -12.96
CA GLY A 370 -18.30 31.98 -12.43
C GLY A 370 -19.55 31.98 -13.31
N GLU A 371 -19.61 31.13 -14.33
CA GLU A 371 -20.79 30.98 -15.19
C GLU A 371 -21.82 30.05 -14.53
N HIS A 372 -23.11 30.29 -14.76
CA HIS A 372 -24.16 29.41 -14.27
C HIS A 372 -24.13 28.06 -15.03
N ALA A 373 -23.71 26.99 -14.36
CA ALA A 373 -23.75 25.65 -14.89
C ALA A 373 -24.68 24.79 -14.02
N ASN A 374 -25.77 24.29 -14.61
CA ASN A 374 -26.64 23.34 -13.92
C ASN A 374 -26.46 21.96 -14.50
N PHE A 375 -25.64 21.15 -13.83
CA PHE A 375 -25.37 19.79 -14.24
C PHE A 375 -25.38 18.81 -13.08
N GLN A 376 -25.65 17.55 -13.38
CA GLN A 376 -25.67 16.48 -12.40
C GLN A 376 -24.73 15.37 -12.84
N TYR A 377 -23.83 14.97 -11.97
CA TYR A 377 -22.97 13.82 -12.14
C TYR A 377 -22.95 12.94 -10.90
N GLN A 378 -22.34 11.77 -11.01
CA GLN A 378 -22.28 10.79 -9.91
C GLN A 378 -21.18 11.17 -8.92
N THR A 379 -21.53 11.89 -7.86
CA THR A 379 -20.59 12.25 -6.79
C THR A 379 -20.24 11.04 -5.93
N LEU A 380 -19.10 11.09 -5.22
CA LEU A 380 -18.68 10.07 -4.24
C LEU A 380 -19.81 9.77 -3.26
N ARG A 381 -20.49 10.81 -2.73
CA ARG A 381 -21.63 10.68 -1.83
C ARG A 381 -22.76 9.83 -2.43
N ARG A 382 -23.15 10.10 -3.68
CA ARG A 382 -24.19 9.34 -4.37
C ARG A 382 -23.75 7.89 -4.64
N LEU A 383 -22.52 7.69 -5.01
CA LEU A 383 -21.96 6.36 -5.28
C LEU A 383 -21.84 5.50 -4.03
N ILE A 384 -21.41 6.07 -2.90
CA ILE A 384 -21.33 5.37 -1.61
C ILE A 384 -22.76 4.98 -1.16
N ARG A 385 -23.71 5.91 -1.18
CA ARG A 385 -25.12 5.63 -0.87
C ARG A 385 -25.69 4.51 -1.76
N LYS A 386 -25.40 4.56 -3.06
CA LYS A 386 -25.79 3.50 -3.99
C LYS A 386 -25.18 2.15 -3.61
N GLY A 387 -23.91 2.12 -3.25
CA GLY A 387 -23.21 0.89 -2.80
C GLY A 387 -23.83 0.30 -1.54
N ILE A 388 -24.21 1.14 -0.58
CA ILE A 388 -24.90 0.74 0.66
C ILE A 388 -26.31 0.22 0.34
N ALA A 389 -27.09 0.94 -0.44
CA ALA A 389 -28.45 0.55 -0.82
C ALA A 389 -28.49 -0.79 -1.58
N LEU A 390 -27.44 -1.10 -2.35
CA LEU A 390 -27.29 -2.39 -3.03
C LEU A 390 -26.71 -3.50 -2.12
N GLY A 391 -26.41 -3.20 -0.85
CA GLY A 391 -25.84 -4.17 0.09
C GLY A 391 -24.37 -4.55 -0.16
N TYR A 392 -23.66 -3.81 -0.99
CA TYR A 392 -22.26 -4.10 -1.31
C TYR A 392 -21.27 -3.44 -0.35
N VAL A 393 -21.63 -2.33 0.25
CA VAL A 393 -20.77 -1.47 1.07
C VAL A 393 -21.36 -1.40 2.48
N THR A 394 -20.51 -1.47 3.50
CA THR A 394 -20.93 -1.33 4.89
C THR A 394 -21.34 0.10 5.21
N THR A 395 -22.27 0.28 6.16
CA THR A 395 -22.81 1.59 6.57
C THR A 395 -21.74 2.52 7.15
N ASP A 396 -20.72 1.98 7.83
CA ASP A 396 -19.60 2.73 8.41
C ASP A 396 -18.85 3.60 7.38
N ASN A 397 -18.91 3.20 6.09
CA ASN A 397 -18.30 3.99 5.03
C ASN A 397 -19.01 5.31 4.77
N TYR A 398 -20.31 5.39 5.13
CA TYR A 398 -21.05 6.65 5.03
C TYR A 398 -20.53 7.68 6.03
N ASP A 399 -20.40 7.29 7.29
CA ASP A 399 -19.91 8.16 8.35
C ASP A 399 -18.47 8.59 8.08
N ARG A 400 -17.64 7.64 7.63
CA ARG A 400 -16.24 7.89 7.33
C ARG A 400 -16.01 8.87 6.18
N TRP A 401 -16.86 8.84 5.15
CA TRP A 401 -16.56 9.54 3.89
C TRP A 401 -17.58 10.62 3.51
N VAL A 402 -18.75 10.64 4.14
CA VAL A 402 -19.89 11.49 3.74
C VAL A 402 -20.40 12.37 4.87
N TYR A 403 -20.42 11.88 6.11
CA TYR A 403 -21.04 12.58 7.23
C TYR A 403 -20.37 13.93 7.55
N HIS A 404 -19.05 14.03 7.37
CA HIS A 404 -18.29 15.26 7.61
C HIS A 404 -18.33 16.28 6.44
N GLU A 405 -19.08 15.99 5.38
CA GLU A 405 -19.27 16.89 4.22
C GLU A 405 -20.65 17.58 4.25
N ALA A 406 -21.41 17.45 5.33
CA ALA A 406 -22.79 17.92 5.42
C ALA A 406 -22.93 19.32 6.06
N ASP A 407 -21.82 20.00 6.39
CA ASP A 407 -21.81 21.38 6.95
C ASP A 407 -21.23 22.38 5.95
#